data_46eab244f26e408d7108f5994a36cb40
#
_entry.id   46eab244f26e408d7108f5994a36cb40
#
_cell.length_a   1.000
_cell.length_b   1.000
_cell.length_c   1.000
_cell.angle_alpha   90.00
_cell.angle_beta   90.00
_cell.angle_gamma   90.00
#
_symmetry.space_group_name_H-M   'P 1'
#
loop_
_entity.id
_entity.type
_entity.pdbx_description
1 polymer ?
#
loop_
_entity_poly.entity_id
_entity_poly.type
_entity_poly.pdbx_seq_one_letter_code
_entity_poly.pdbx_strand_id
1 'polypeptide(L)'
;MTRCQSRWVNVMIIALVVILRLPTLLPSLYNSDEGYYGIIANDTLDGGTFYRTAVDTKPPGIYYIYVAVFKVAGKNNLLAVHVLAILVVAGTALIVRRIGARVGDDWSGAWSGIGYAIFMHAYRPGDTLTVNTEIFASLFLALSVLSFLQGERKAGWGWMFLSGTLVGVATLIRQPAAVTLGAMLAYLVYLWLIPRYQSLERVLAAGSGLIIGFIAVIAALAWYYQWLGNLHDAYLWVWAFAVRYVESETTVLYVLKRLVTVHLAVMLAWGLLWYFGIWQVIEILRSFRRRTAVPTEQVLLILWLVLSYMGIFIGWRFPGHYHLAVLPPLSILAGQAFSRFVAEQRRSPQPRWRWIRAGIIGAAAVPTIVFFVGAFVVRTQTLNFLPIVQHIVKETTPKDRIFVWGSCPQLYSFSGRRMATRFVSCSHLVGAYASRPREETDKGKSLLPGTWEMFQADWEAHPPALIIDMSTVDRFWAAHPMARYPVLRAFLGEYRVETMIDGKTIYRRL
;
A
#
# COMPACT_ATOMS: atom_id res chain seq x y z
N MET A 1 -20.04 14.22 23.67
CA MET A 1 -18.96 15.21 23.41
C MET A 1 -19.58 16.53 22.94
N THR A 2 -19.11 17.71 23.43
CA THR A 2 -19.58 19.00 22.92
C THR A 2 -19.04 19.27 21.49
N ARG A 3 -19.71 20.18 20.75
CA ARG A 3 -19.22 20.58 19.41
C ARG A 3 -17.79 21.12 19.43
N CYS A 4 -17.42 21.85 20.49
CA CYS A 4 -16.07 22.38 20.66
C CYS A 4 -15.06 21.25 20.86
N GLN A 5 -15.33 20.31 21.75
CA GLN A 5 -14.47 19.12 21.95
C GLN A 5 -14.31 18.30 20.66
N SER A 6 -15.37 18.15 19.87
CA SER A 6 -15.32 17.45 18.58
C SER A 6 -14.37 18.12 17.58
N ARG A 7 -14.38 19.46 17.50
CA ARG A 7 -13.45 20.24 16.67
C ARG A 7 -11.99 20.06 17.12
N TRP A 8 -11.73 20.16 18.42
CA TRP A 8 -10.38 19.97 18.97
C TRP A 8 -9.83 18.57 18.73
N VAL A 9 -10.66 17.52 18.83
CA VAL A 9 -10.26 16.17 18.47
C VAL A 9 -9.86 16.06 17.00
N ASN A 10 -10.61 16.69 16.09
CA ASN A 10 -10.23 16.70 14.67
C ASN A 10 -8.89 17.39 14.44
N VAL A 11 -8.68 18.57 15.06
CA VAL A 11 -7.41 19.31 14.97
C VAL A 11 -6.25 18.45 15.50
N MET A 12 -6.46 17.79 16.65
CA MET A 12 -5.45 16.90 17.22
C MET A 12 -5.11 15.70 16.31
N ILE A 13 -6.11 15.07 15.69
CA ILE A 13 -5.88 13.96 14.74
C ILE A 13 -5.07 14.46 13.55
N ILE A 14 -5.42 15.60 12.96
CA ILE A 14 -4.68 16.18 11.83
C ILE A 14 -3.25 16.53 12.27
N ALA A 15 -3.08 17.18 13.41
CA ALA A 15 -1.77 17.55 13.93
C ALA A 15 -0.88 16.31 14.17
N LEU A 16 -1.42 15.23 14.75
CA LEU A 16 -0.70 13.98 14.94
C LEU A 16 -0.20 13.42 13.60
N VAL A 17 -1.06 13.34 12.59
CA VAL A 17 -0.68 12.84 11.27
C VAL A 17 0.42 13.73 10.65
N VAL A 18 0.27 15.05 10.69
CA VAL A 18 1.27 15.99 10.14
C VAL A 18 2.61 15.80 10.84
N ILE A 19 2.61 15.82 12.20
CA ILE A 19 3.85 15.68 12.99
C ILE A 19 4.55 14.34 12.67
N LEU A 20 3.81 13.24 12.68
CA LEU A 20 4.38 11.90 12.46
C LEU A 20 4.88 11.67 11.03
N ARG A 21 4.38 12.46 10.07
CA ARG A 21 4.86 12.44 8.67
C ARG A 21 5.85 13.56 8.33
N LEU A 22 6.24 14.42 9.26
CA LEU A 22 7.28 15.46 9.01
C LEU A 22 8.56 14.90 8.35
N PRO A 23 9.09 13.73 8.74
CA PRO A 23 10.27 13.18 8.08
C PRO A 23 10.11 12.98 6.58
N THR A 24 8.89 12.76 6.09
CA THR A 24 8.61 12.55 4.65
C THR A 24 8.68 13.83 3.82
N LEU A 25 8.71 14.99 4.45
CA LEU A 25 8.88 16.28 3.76
C LEU A 25 10.35 16.58 3.42
N LEU A 26 11.27 15.75 3.90
CA LEU A 26 12.68 15.82 3.53
C LEU A 26 12.93 14.96 2.28
N PRO A 27 13.81 15.37 1.34
CA PRO A 27 14.12 14.58 0.16
C PRO A 27 14.62 13.18 0.51
N SER A 28 13.84 12.18 0.16
CA SER A 28 14.17 10.77 0.43
C SER A 28 13.23 9.85 -0.34
N LEU A 29 13.66 8.60 -0.57
CA LEU A 29 12.81 7.50 -0.97
C LEU A 29 12.86 6.45 0.16
N TYR A 30 11.73 6.21 0.80
CA TYR A 30 11.64 5.26 1.91
C TYR A 30 11.61 3.81 1.44
N ASN A 31 11.13 3.59 0.20
CA ASN A 31 11.10 2.28 -0.45
C ASN A 31 11.25 2.46 -1.97
N SER A 32 11.72 1.42 -2.67
CA SER A 32 11.82 1.39 -4.13
C SER A 32 10.48 1.60 -4.85
N ASP A 33 9.37 1.21 -4.24
CA ASP A 33 8.03 1.34 -4.82
C ASP A 33 7.69 2.79 -5.22
N GLU A 34 8.03 3.78 -4.37
CA GLU A 34 7.82 5.22 -4.70
C GLU A 34 8.59 5.63 -5.96
N GLY A 35 9.81 5.12 -6.09
CA GLY A 35 10.62 5.38 -7.27
C GLY A 35 10.02 4.76 -8.52
N TYR A 36 9.54 3.53 -8.44
CA TYR A 36 8.86 2.86 -9.57
C TYR A 36 7.62 3.63 -10.01
N TYR A 37 6.76 4.04 -9.08
CA TYR A 37 5.56 4.83 -9.42
C TYR A 37 5.93 6.16 -10.07
N GLY A 38 6.95 6.85 -9.54
CA GLY A 38 7.41 8.12 -10.08
C GLY A 38 7.98 7.99 -11.50
N ILE A 39 8.79 6.97 -11.78
CA ILE A 39 9.39 6.74 -13.09
C ILE A 39 8.30 6.43 -14.14
N ILE A 40 7.36 5.54 -13.80
CA ILE A 40 6.25 5.19 -14.68
C ILE A 40 5.35 6.40 -14.95
N ALA A 41 5.12 7.23 -13.92
CA ALA A 41 4.36 8.47 -14.09
C ALA A 41 5.07 9.46 -15.03
N ASN A 42 6.41 9.58 -14.91
CA ASN A 42 7.18 10.43 -15.81
C ASN A 42 7.16 9.91 -17.24
N ASP A 43 7.31 8.60 -17.46
CA ASP A 43 7.21 7.98 -18.79
C ASP A 43 5.85 8.29 -19.42
N THR A 44 4.76 8.15 -18.66
CA THR A 44 3.41 8.50 -19.12
C THR A 44 3.28 9.99 -19.48
N LEU A 45 3.85 10.89 -18.68
CA LEU A 45 3.85 12.34 -18.97
C LEU A 45 4.72 12.71 -20.18
N ASP A 46 5.68 11.87 -20.53
CA ASP A 46 6.53 11.99 -21.71
C ASP A 46 5.90 11.39 -22.99
N GLY A 47 4.63 10.98 -22.92
CA GLY A 47 3.89 10.39 -24.03
C GLY A 47 3.98 8.87 -24.11
N GLY A 48 4.58 8.22 -23.10
CA GLY A 48 4.60 6.76 -23.00
C GLY A 48 3.22 6.18 -22.70
N THR A 49 3.06 4.91 -23.00
CA THR A 49 1.82 4.16 -22.75
C THR A 49 2.07 3.13 -21.68
N PHE A 50 1.40 3.30 -20.54
CA PHE A 50 1.55 2.41 -19.39
C PHE A 50 1.21 0.95 -19.75
N TYR A 51 1.96 0.00 -19.22
CA TYR A 51 2.05 -1.43 -19.57
C TYR A 51 2.68 -1.76 -20.92
N ARG A 52 3.05 -0.74 -21.73
CA ARG A 52 3.71 -0.93 -23.03
C ARG A 52 5.11 -0.33 -23.05
N THR A 53 5.26 0.94 -22.67
CA THR A 53 6.56 1.64 -22.61
C THR A 53 7.20 1.63 -21.21
N ALA A 54 6.39 1.39 -20.18
CA ALA A 54 6.83 1.16 -18.80
C ALA A 54 5.92 0.12 -18.17
N VAL A 55 6.49 -0.92 -17.55
CA VAL A 55 5.74 -2.06 -17.02
C VAL A 55 5.94 -2.24 -15.52
N ASP A 56 4.84 -2.55 -14.85
CA ASP A 56 4.80 -3.04 -13.48
C ASP A 56 3.51 -3.87 -13.29
N THR A 57 3.39 -4.55 -12.16
CA THR A 57 2.39 -5.58 -11.90
C THR A 57 1.21 -5.11 -11.07
N LYS A 58 1.25 -3.88 -10.57
CA LYS A 58 0.15 -3.29 -9.80
C LYS A 58 -0.92 -2.71 -10.73
N PRO A 59 -2.19 -2.63 -10.27
CA PRO A 59 -3.23 -1.94 -11.02
C PRO A 59 -2.90 -0.46 -11.23
N PRO A 60 -3.49 0.20 -12.24
CA PRO A 60 -3.01 1.50 -12.72
C PRO A 60 -3.30 2.68 -11.80
N GLY A 61 -4.17 2.52 -10.80
CA GLY A 61 -4.64 3.65 -9.97
C GLY A 61 -3.52 4.41 -9.27
N ILE A 62 -2.52 3.69 -8.73
CA ILE A 62 -1.40 4.35 -8.05
C ILE A 62 -0.58 5.22 -9.01
N TYR A 63 -0.33 4.75 -10.23
CA TYR A 63 0.46 5.47 -11.22
C TYR A 63 -0.27 6.73 -11.69
N TYR A 64 -1.59 6.65 -11.92
CA TYR A 64 -2.39 7.82 -12.30
C TYR A 64 -2.48 8.86 -11.17
N ILE A 65 -2.41 8.44 -9.90
CA ILE A 65 -2.26 9.39 -8.78
C ILE A 65 -0.94 10.16 -8.92
N TYR A 66 0.18 9.45 -9.16
CA TYR A 66 1.48 10.10 -9.37
C TYR A 66 1.50 10.97 -10.63
N VAL A 67 0.91 10.51 -11.75
CA VAL A 67 0.75 11.30 -12.98
C VAL A 67 0.01 12.61 -12.68
N ALA A 68 -1.12 12.54 -11.97
CA ALA A 68 -1.91 13.72 -11.63
C ALA A 68 -1.11 14.72 -10.77
N VAL A 69 -0.40 14.23 -9.76
CA VAL A 69 0.46 15.07 -8.90
C VAL A 69 1.59 15.68 -9.71
N PHE A 70 2.32 14.90 -10.49
CA PHE A 70 3.45 15.38 -11.28
C PHE A 70 3.04 16.34 -12.40
N LYS A 71 1.84 16.16 -12.96
CA LYS A 71 1.29 17.11 -13.95
C LYS A 71 1.05 18.49 -13.36
N VAL A 72 0.66 18.57 -12.08
CA VAL A 72 0.36 19.83 -11.40
C VAL A 72 1.59 20.42 -10.72
N ALA A 73 2.37 19.60 -10.04
CA ALA A 73 3.47 20.04 -9.18
C ALA A 73 4.86 19.92 -9.83
N GLY A 74 4.93 19.41 -11.06
CA GLY A 74 6.19 19.15 -11.78
C GLY A 74 6.66 17.70 -11.66
N LYS A 75 7.35 17.23 -12.71
CA LYS A 75 7.90 15.86 -12.79
C LYS A 75 8.86 15.59 -11.63
N ASN A 76 8.88 14.35 -11.18
CA ASN A 76 9.71 13.89 -10.05
C ASN A 76 9.44 14.60 -8.71
N ASN A 77 8.37 15.35 -8.57
CA ASN A 77 8.04 16.05 -7.33
C ASN A 77 7.44 15.09 -6.28
N LEU A 78 8.30 14.24 -5.73
CA LEU A 78 7.91 13.30 -4.66
C LEU A 78 7.44 14.02 -3.39
N LEU A 79 7.94 15.24 -3.12
CA LEU A 79 7.45 16.04 -2.00
C LEU A 79 5.95 16.30 -2.12
N ALA A 80 5.47 16.65 -3.31
CA ALA A 80 4.04 16.88 -3.54
C ALA A 80 3.21 15.60 -3.33
N VAL A 81 3.77 14.42 -3.69
CA VAL A 81 3.12 13.12 -3.43
C VAL A 81 3.04 12.84 -1.93
N HIS A 82 4.10 13.14 -1.16
CA HIS A 82 4.09 13.01 0.31
C HIS A 82 3.11 13.98 0.97
N VAL A 83 2.99 15.22 0.48
CA VAL A 83 1.98 16.18 0.95
C VAL A 83 0.57 15.63 0.70
N LEU A 84 0.30 15.08 -0.49
CA LEU A 84 -0.97 14.42 -0.77
C LEU A 84 -1.21 13.23 0.18
N ALA A 85 -0.18 12.42 0.46
CA ALA A 85 -0.30 11.31 1.40
C ALA A 85 -0.63 11.77 2.83
N ILE A 86 -0.10 12.90 3.30
CA ILE A 86 -0.49 13.51 4.59
C ILE A 86 -1.98 13.82 4.59
N LEU A 87 -2.50 14.44 3.54
CA LEU A 87 -3.93 14.77 3.44
C LEU A 87 -4.81 13.52 3.40
N VAL A 88 -4.38 12.49 2.65
CA VAL A 88 -5.08 11.20 2.54
C VAL A 88 -5.12 10.48 3.89
N VAL A 89 -4.00 10.39 4.61
CA VAL A 89 -3.94 9.73 5.93
C VAL A 89 -4.78 10.51 6.96
N ALA A 90 -4.70 11.84 6.98
CA ALA A 90 -5.52 12.66 7.86
C ALA A 90 -7.03 12.51 7.53
N GLY A 91 -7.39 12.55 6.25
CA GLY A 91 -8.76 12.30 5.78
C GLY A 91 -9.26 10.92 6.21
N THR A 92 -8.45 9.87 6.02
CA THR A 92 -8.79 8.50 6.45
C THR A 92 -9.01 8.43 7.97
N ALA A 93 -8.14 9.04 8.78
CA ALA A 93 -8.28 9.10 10.24
C ALA A 93 -9.59 9.77 10.68
N LEU A 94 -9.98 10.86 10.00
CA LEU A 94 -11.24 11.56 10.27
C LEU A 94 -12.47 10.73 9.87
N ILE A 95 -12.39 9.95 8.79
CA ILE A 95 -13.46 9.05 8.36
C ILE A 95 -13.56 7.85 9.30
N VAL A 96 -12.44 7.26 9.72
CA VAL A 96 -12.39 6.21 10.76
C VAL A 96 -13.02 6.71 12.06
N ARG A 97 -12.68 7.94 12.47
CA ARG A 97 -13.35 8.61 13.59
C ARG A 97 -14.88 8.69 13.40
N ARG A 98 -15.32 9.09 12.19
CA ARG A 98 -16.74 9.25 11.89
C ARG A 98 -17.49 7.91 11.90
N ILE A 99 -16.88 6.85 11.37
CA ILE A 99 -17.43 5.49 11.43
C ILE A 99 -17.50 5.04 12.90
N GLY A 100 -16.41 5.19 13.66
CA GLY A 100 -16.36 4.81 15.08
C GLY A 100 -17.41 5.53 15.94
N ALA A 101 -17.65 6.84 15.67
CA ALA A 101 -18.71 7.59 16.35
C ALA A 101 -20.12 7.12 15.96
N ARG A 102 -20.29 6.63 14.73
CA ARG A 102 -21.57 6.15 14.23
C ARG A 102 -21.96 4.77 14.79
N VAL A 103 -20.97 3.86 14.88
CA VAL A 103 -21.20 2.48 15.35
C VAL A 103 -21.02 2.32 16.87
N GLY A 104 -20.58 3.36 17.54
CA GLY A 104 -20.42 3.46 18.98
C GLY A 104 -20.96 4.81 19.50
N ASP A 105 -20.07 5.59 20.07
CA ASP A 105 -20.32 6.94 20.54
C ASP A 105 -19.22 7.93 20.10
N ASP A 106 -19.40 9.20 20.36
CA ASP A 106 -18.42 10.24 20.01
C ASP A 106 -17.00 10.00 20.54
N TRP A 107 -16.87 9.41 21.74
CA TRP A 107 -15.57 9.07 22.33
C TRP A 107 -14.97 7.83 21.68
N SER A 108 -15.79 6.83 21.35
CA SER A 108 -15.37 5.69 20.54
C SER A 108 -14.79 6.16 19.20
N GLY A 109 -15.49 7.09 18.53
CA GLY A 109 -14.98 7.72 17.32
C GLY A 109 -13.67 8.47 17.54
N ALA A 110 -13.56 9.27 18.60
CA ALA A 110 -12.34 10.01 18.92
C ALA A 110 -11.13 9.07 19.07
N TRP A 111 -11.27 8.01 19.86
CA TRP A 111 -10.21 7.02 20.07
C TRP A 111 -9.90 6.21 18.81
N SER A 112 -10.90 5.92 17.98
CA SER A 112 -10.69 5.27 16.68
C SER A 112 -9.79 6.09 15.75
N GLY A 113 -10.09 7.39 15.60
CA GLY A 113 -9.31 8.29 14.76
C GLY A 113 -7.88 8.53 15.28
N ILE A 114 -7.74 8.73 16.61
CA ILE A 114 -6.43 8.89 17.26
C ILE A 114 -5.61 7.60 17.12
N GLY A 115 -6.22 6.44 17.40
CA GLY A 115 -5.57 5.14 17.25
C GLY A 115 -5.07 4.93 15.83
N TYR A 116 -5.91 5.18 14.82
CA TYR A 116 -5.49 5.10 13.42
C TYR A 116 -4.31 6.04 13.13
N ALA A 117 -4.39 7.32 13.56
CA ALA A 117 -3.32 8.29 13.31
C ALA A 117 -1.98 7.89 13.93
N ILE A 118 -1.97 7.31 15.11
CA ILE A 118 -0.75 6.86 15.80
C ILE A 118 -0.22 5.56 15.15
N PHE A 119 -1.04 4.53 15.07
CA PHE A 119 -0.59 3.20 14.66
C PHE A 119 -0.30 3.07 13.16
N MET A 120 -0.81 3.99 12.33
CA MET A 120 -0.39 4.15 10.94
C MET A 120 1.11 4.43 10.81
N HIS A 121 1.77 4.94 11.86
CA HIS A 121 3.18 5.31 11.88
C HIS A 121 4.02 4.45 12.83
N ALA A 122 3.40 3.52 13.55
CA ALA A 122 4.05 2.71 14.59
C ALA A 122 4.68 1.41 14.03
N TYR A 123 5.32 1.49 12.86
CA TYR A 123 6.11 0.39 12.29
C TYR A 123 7.17 0.96 11.33
N ARG A 124 7.97 0.10 10.72
CA ARG A 124 9.12 0.46 9.86
C ARG A 124 8.78 1.56 8.86
N PRO A 125 9.59 2.62 8.75
CA PRO A 125 9.34 3.74 7.83
C PRO A 125 9.12 3.33 6.37
N GLY A 126 9.89 2.36 5.87
CA GLY A 126 9.73 1.82 4.52
C GLY A 126 8.38 1.12 4.26
N ASP A 127 7.61 0.77 5.30
CA ASP A 127 6.28 0.19 5.19
C ASP A 127 5.16 1.21 5.45
N THR A 128 5.39 2.18 6.35
CA THR A 128 4.33 3.07 6.87
C THR A 128 4.42 4.50 6.34
N LEU A 129 5.61 5.01 6.05
CA LEU A 129 5.81 6.37 5.52
C LEU A 129 5.89 6.41 3.99
N THR A 130 6.32 5.32 3.36
CA THR A 130 6.29 5.16 1.89
C THR A 130 4.87 5.41 1.35
N VAL A 131 4.77 6.15 0.26
CA VAL A 131 3.49 6.45 -0.38
C VAL A 131 3.02 5.24 -1.20
N ASN A 132 2.65 4.19 -0.47
CA ASN A 132 2.19 2.91 -1.01
C ASN A 132 0.71 2.93 -1.42
N THR A 133 0.34 1.92 -2.18
CA THR A 133 -1.04 1.67 -2.63
C THR A 133 -2.03 1.60 -1.46
N GLU A 134 -1.63 1.04 -0.31
CA GLU A 134 -2.45 0.86 0.88
C GLU A 134 -2.94 2.17 1.47
N ILE A 135 -2.10 3.22 1.42
CA ILE A 135 -2.46 4.55 1.95
C ILE A 135 -3.67 5.11 1.20
N PHE A 136 -3.59 5.11 -0.13
CA PHE A 136 -4.68 5.63 -0.96
C PHE A 136 -5.91 4.72 -0.93
N ALA A 137 -5.71 3.40 -1.01
CA ALA A 137 -6.81 2.44 -0.95
C ALA A 137 -7.59 2.56 0.37
N SER A 138 -6.92 2.77 1.52
CA SER A 138 -7.57 2.91 2.83
C SER A 138 -8.57 4.06 2.89
N LEU A 139 -8.28 5.18 2.22
CA LEU A 139 -9.23 6.31 2.15
C LEU A 139 -10.53 5.90 1.44
N PHE A 140 -10.40 5.31 0.26
CA PHE A 140 -11.56 4.88 -0.52
C PHE A 140 -12.34 3.76 0.17
N LEU A 141 -11.66 2.83 0.84
CA LEU A 141 -12.31 1.79 1.62
C LEU A 141 -13.06 2.35 2.84
N ALA A 142 -12.47 3.28 3.58
CA ALA A 142 -13.14 3.93 4.70
C ALA A 142 -14.36 4.74 4.23
N LEU A 143 -14.24 5.49 3.12
CA LEU A 143 -15.37 6.19 2.49
C LEU A 143 -16.45 5.22 2.02
N SER A 144 -16.06 4.08 1.45
CA SER A 144 -16.99 3.04 1.01
C SER A 144 -17.80 2.48 2.18
N VAL A 145 -17.15 2.11 3.30
CA VAL A 145 -17.85 1.63 4.50
C VAL A 145 -18.78 2.71 5.08
N LEU A 146 -18.35 3.96 5.11
CA LEU A 146 -19.21 5.06 5.56
C LEU A 146 -20.45 5.24 4.66
N SER A 147 -20.26 5.15 3.34
CA SER A 147 -21.34 5.22 2.33
C SER A 147 -22.28 4.03 2.47
N PHE A 148 -21.74 2.82 2.68
CA PHE A 148 -22.51 1.61 2.92
C PHE A 148 -23.44 1.75 4.13
N LEU A 149 -22.87 2.16 5.27
CA LEU A 149 -23.64 2.41 6.50
C LEU A 149 -24.72 3.48 6.28
N GLN A 150 -24.47 4.47 5.45
CA GLN A 150 -25.47 5.49 5.10
C GLN A 150 -26.58 4.91 4.24
N GLY A 151 -26.25 4.05 3.28
CA GLY A 151 -27.20 3.38 2.41
C GLY A 151 -28.09 2.38 3.15
N GLU A 152 -27.51 1.63 4.09
CA GLU A 152 -28.24 0.70 4.95
C GLU A 152 -29.31 1.43 5.76
N ARG A 153 -28.98 2.56 6.40
CA ARG A 153 -29.91 3.35 7.20
C ARG A 153 -31.02 4.01 6.37
N LYS A 154 -30.69 4.50 5.16
CA LYS A 154 -31.63 5.26 4.32
C LYS A 154 -32.35 4.40 3.30
N ALA A 155 -32.06 3.09 3.25
CA ALA A 155 -32.48 2.19 2.17
C ALA A 155 -32.18 2.74 0.76
N GLY A 156 -31.04 3.45 0.63
CA GLY A 156 -30.71 4.23 -0.56
C GLY A 156 -29.79 3.48 -1.52
N TRP A 157 -30.33 3.00 -2.65
CA TRP A 157 -29.57 2.31 -3.70
C TRP A 157 -28.35 3.12 -4.17
N GLY A 158 -28.48 4.43 -4.33
CA GLY A 158 -27.38 5.31 -4.76
C GLY A 158 -26.19 5.32 -3.78
N TRP A 159 -26.42 5.17 -2.48
CA TRP A 159 -25.34 5.04 -1.51
C TRP A 159 -24.63 3.68 -1.61
N MET A 160 -25.36 2.61 -1.93
CA MET A 160 -24.80 1.30 -2.17
C MET A 160 -23.97 1.30 -3.46
N PHE A 161 -24.48 1.91 -4.53
CA PHE A 161 -23.73 2.12 -5.77
C PHE A 161 -22.43 2.91 -5.52
N LEU A 162 -22.51 4.04 -4.81
CA LEU A 162 -21.32 4.82 -4.43
C LEU A 162 -20.33 4.00 -3.62
N SER A 163 -20.83 3.19 -2.66
CA SER A 163 -19.98 2.31 -1.87
C SER A 163 -19.24 1.30 -2.75
N GLY A 164 -19.94 0.63 -3.65
CA GLY A 164 -19.33 -0.29 -4.63
C GLY A 164 -18.31 0.40 -5.54
N THR A 165 -18.64 1.58 -6.06
CA THR A 165 -17.74 2.42 -6.86
C THR A 165 -16.44 2.72 -6.09
N LEU A 166 -16.53 3.10 -4.82
CA LEU A 166 -15.36 3.40 -3.99
C LEU A 166 -14.50 2.17 -3.73
N VAL A 167 -15.10 0.96 -3.55
CA VAL A 167 -14.31 -0.29 -3.49
C VAL A 167 -13.67 -0.57 -4.84
N GLY A 168 -14.38 -0.34 -5.96
CA GLY A 168 -13.82 -0.48 -7.31
C GLY A 168 -12.57 0.41 -7.49
N VAL A 169 -12.65 1.69 -7.13
CA VAL A 169 -11.50 2.61 -7.16
C VAL A 169 -10.35 2.11 -6.29
N ALA A 170 -10.64 1.67 -5.05
CA ALA A 170 -9.62 1.09 -4.17
C ALA A 170 -8.96 -0.16 -4.80
N THR A 171 -9.73 -0.99 -5.50
CA THR A 171 -9.26 -2.19 -6.20
C THR A 171 -8.36 -1.84 -7.38
N LEU A 172 -8.64 -0.73 -8.09
CA LEU A 172 -7.76 -0.20 -9.15
C LEU A 172 -6.46 0.40 -8.61
N ILE A 173 -6.37 0.67 -7.31
CA ILE A 173 -5.12 1.06 -6.65
C ILE A 173 -4.40 -0.20 -6.14
N ARG A 174 -5.17 -1.18 -5.61
CA ARG A 174 -4.67 -2.42 -5.04
C ARG A 174 -5.70 -3.54 -5.12
N GLN A 175 -5.41 -4.64 -5.84
CA GLN A 175 -6.36 -5.75 -6.06
C GLN A 175 -6.97 -6.31 -4.76
N PRO A 176 -6.21 -6.59 -3.67
CA PRO A 176 -6.79 -7.14 -2.44
C PRO A 176 -7.83 -6.25 -1.76
N ALA A 177 -7.97 -4.98 -2.14
CA ALA A 177 -9.02 -4.10 -1.62
C ALA A 177 -10.45 -4.63 -1.91
N ALA A 178 -10.60 -5.44 -2.96
CA ALA A 178 -11.86 -6.08 -3.33
C ALA A 178 -12.47 -6.96 -2.21
N VAL A 179 -11.67 -7.44 -1.25
CA VAL A 179 -12.16 -8.24 -0.11
C VAL A 179 -13.19 -7.46 0.74
N THR A 180 -13.13 -6.13 0.72
CA THR A 180 -14.09 -5.27 1.42
C THR A 180 -15.49 -5.36 0.82
N LEU A 181 -15.61 -5.53 -0.52
CA LEU A 181 -16.90 -5.84 -1.15
C LEU A 181 -17.48 -7.16 -0.61
N GLY A 182 -16.61 -8.18 -0.50
CA GLY A 182 -16.99 -9.48 0.10
C GLY A 182 -17.51 -9.33 1.54
N ALA A 183 -16.88 -8.47 2.36
CA ALA A 183 -17.32 -8.19 3.71
C ALA A 183 -18.73 -7.55 3.75
N MET A 184 -18.98 -6.59 2.86
CA MET A 184 -20.30 -5.93 2.75
C MET A 184 -21.37 -6.90 2.25
N LEU A 185 -21.10 -7.72 1.25
CA LEU A 185 -22.01 -8.71 0.74
C LEU A 185 -22.31 -9.78 1.80
N ALA A 186 -21.31 -10.29 2.50
CA ALA A 186 -21.49 -11.24 3.61
C ALA A 186 -22.32 -10.63 4.74
N TYR A 187 -22.12 -9.34 5.03
CA TYR A 187 -22.95 -8.63 6.00
C TYR A 187 -24.42 -8.51 5.55
N LEU A 188 -24.69 -8.22 4.27
CA LEU A 188 -26.05 -8.20 3.74
C LEU A 188 -26.73 -9.57 3.86
N VAL A 189 -26.00 -10.66 3.57
CA VAL A 189 -26.49 -12.02 3.78
C VAL A 189 -26.80 -12.27 5.27
N TYR A 190 -25.89 -11.83 6.16
CA TYR A 190 -26.14 -11.92 7.60
C TYR A 190 -27.42 -11.20 8.03
N LEU A 191 -27.69 -9.99 7.50
CA LEU A 191 -28.93 -9.23 7.81
C LEU A 191 -30.19 -9.94 7.31
N TRP A 192 -30.11 -10.62 6.16
CA TRP A 192 -31.22 -11.43 5.64
C TRP A 192 -31.50 -12.66 6.51
N LEU A 193 -30.45 -13.28 7.06
CA LEU A 193 -30.58 -14.46 7.91
C LEU A 193 -31.18 -14.14 9.31
N ILE A 194 -31.16 -12.87 9.74
CA ILE A 194 -31.84 -12.47 10.98
C ILE A 194 -33.34 -12.37 10.75
N PRO A 195 -34.17 -13.17 11.46
CA PRO A 195 -35.61 -13.16 11.26
C PRO A 195 -36.20 -11.74 11.39
N ARG A 196 -36.97 -11.34 10.39
CA ARG A 196 -37.71 -10.04 10.34
C ARG A 196 -36.84 -8.78 10.34
N TYR A 197 -35.54 -8.88 10.11
CA TYR A 197 -34.67 -7.70 10.08
C TYR A 197 -34.69 -7.01 8.71
N GLN A 198 -34.38 -7.76 7.63
CA GLN A 198 -34.47 -7.24 6.26
C GLN A 198 -35.11 -8.24 5.30
N SER A 199 -35.88 -7.74 4.33
CA SER A 199 -36.46 -8.57 3.26
C SER A 199 -35.38 -8.94 2.24
N LEU A 200 -35.53 -10.09 1.57
CA LEU A 200 -34.67 -10.52 0.50
C LEU A 200 -34.58 -9.46 -0.61
N GLU A 201 -35.68 -8.82 -0.95
CA GLU A 201 -35.75 -7.77 -1.96
C GLU A 201 -34.81 -6.59 -1.62
N ARG A 202 -34.81 -6.12 -0.37
CA ARG A 202 -33.91 -5.04 0.09
C ARG A 202 -32.45 -5.47 0.03
N VAL A 203 -32.13 -6.68 0.42
CA VAL A 203 -30.77 -7.24 0.38
C VAL A 203 -30.29 -7.34 -1.07
N LEU A 204 -31.13 -7.83 -1.97
CA LEU A 204 -30.82 -7.91 -3.40
C LEU A 204 -30.63 -6.52 -4.02
N ALA A 205 -31.51 -5.56 -3.68
CA ALA A 205 -31.36 -4.18 -4.16
C ALA A 205 -30.06 -3.54 -3.64
N ALA A 206 -29.70 -3.73 -2.36
CA ALA A 206 -28.44 -3.24 -1.81
C ALA A 206 -27.24 -3.93 -2.44
N GLY A 207 -27.26 -5.24 -2.58
CA GLY A 207 -26.22 -6.03 -3.22
C GLY A 207 -26.02 -5.68 -4.68
N SER A 208 -27.10 -5.46 -5.44
CA SER A 208 -27.02 -5.02 -6.85
C SER A 208 -26.34 -3.65 -6.95
N GLY A 209 -26.69 -2.69 -6.10
CA GLY A 209 -26.02 -1.39 -6.05
C GLY A 209 -24.51 -1.51 -5.85
N LEU A 210 -24.08 -2.30 -4.85
CA LEU A 210 -22.66 -2.57 -4.59
C LEU A 210 -21.94 -3.19 -5.79
N ILE A 211 -22.53 -4.25 -6.37
CA ILE A 211 -21.91 -5.00 -7.47
C ILE A 211 -21.85 -4.14 -8.73
N ILE A 212 -22.93 -3.45 -9.08
CA ILE A 212 -22.98 -2.60 -10.27
C ILE A 212 -21.99 -1.43 -10.12
N GLY A 213 -21.94 -0.78 -8.95
CA GLY A 213 -20.97 0.29 -8.69
C GLY A 213 -19.52 -0.20 -8.81
N PHE A 214 -19.20 -1.37 -8.29
CA PHE A 214 -17.88 -1.98 -8.42
C PHE A 214 -17.54 -2.31 -9.88
N ILE A 215 -18.42 -3.01 -10.56
CA ILE A 215 -18.22 -3.43 -11.97
C ILE A 215 -18.12 -2.21 -12.89
N ALA A 216 -18.89 -1.16 -12.65
CA ALA A 216 -18.83 0.07 -13.48
C ALA A 216 -17.43 0.67 -13.53
N VAL A 217 -16.69 0.68 -12.41
CA VAL A 217 -15.32 1.18 -12.36
C VAL A 217 -14.35 0.28 -13.11
N ILE A 218 -14.46 -1.04 -12.93
CA ILE A 218 -13.61 -2.02 -13.62
C ILE A 218 -13.87 -1.98 -15.13
N ALA A 219 -15.15 -1.92 -15.54
CA ALA A 219 -15.55 -1.85 -16.94
C ALA A 219 -15.10 -0.53 -17.60
N ALA A 220 -15.20 0.60 -16.88
CA ALA A 220 -14.72 1.88 -17.39
C ALA A 220 -13.20 1.86 -17.64
N LEU A 221 -12.43 1.25 -16.76
CA LEU A 221 -10.99 1.07 -16.96
C LEU A 221 -10.68 0.13 -18.13
N ALA A 222 -11.37 -1.01 -18.21
CA ALA A 222 -11.20 -1.96 -19.31
C ALA A 222 -11.54 -1.32 -20.67
N TRP A 223 -12.62 -0.56 -20.73
CA TRP A 223 -12.99 0.22 -21.91
C TRP A 223 -11.92 1.26 -22.27
N TYR A 224 -11.39 2.00 -21.30
CA TYR A 224 -10.31 2.97 -21.51
C TYR A 224 -9.05 2.30 -22.11
N TYR A 225 -8.61 1.16 -21.55
CA TYR A 225 -7.45 0.44 -22.10
C TYR A 225 -7.74 -0.21 -23.46
N GLN A 226 -8.98 -0.63 -23.71
CA GLN A 226 -9.40 -1.09 -25.05
C GLN A 226 -9.32 0.06 -26.07
N TRP A 227 -9.78 1.25 -25.69
CA TRP A 227 -9.70 2.44 -26.54
C TRP A 227 -8.25 2.85 -26.84
N LEU A 228 -7.34 2.71 -25.87
CA LEU A 228 -5.90 2.91 -26.07
C LEU A 228 -5.22 1.78 -26.86
N GLY A 229 -5.90 0.66 -27.13
CA GLY A 229 -5.36 -0.51 -27.82
C GLY A 229 -4.34 -1.32 -26.99
N ASN A 230 -4.32 -1.17 -25.66
CA ASN A 230 -3.38 -1.87 -24.77
C ASN A 230 -4.05 -2.66 -23.63
N LEU A 231 -5.33 -3.06 -23.80
CA LEU A 231 -6.04 -3.88 -22.81
C LEU A 231 -5.35 -5.23 -22.57
N HIS A 232 -4.82 -5.84 -23.64
CA HIS A 232 -4.09 -7.10 -23.54
C HIS A 232 -2.81 -6.96 -22.71
N ASP A 233 -2.04 -5.88 -22.92
CA ASP A 233 -0.82 -5.59 -22.16
C ASP A 233 -1.15 -5.38 -20.66
N ALA A 234 -2.22 -4.62 -20.37
CA ALA A 234 -2.72 -4.42 -19.01
C ALA A 234 -3.14 -5.75 -18.35
N TYR A 235 -3.84 -6.63 -19.08
CA TYR A 235 -4.21 -7.94 -18.58
C TYR A 235 -2.99 -8.81 -18.27
N LEU A 236 -1.99 -8.84 -19.16
CA LEU A 236 -0.77 -9.62 -18.96
C LEU A 236 -0.02 -9.21 -17.69
N TRP A 237 0.17 -7.90 -17.47
CA TRP A 237 0.97 -7.41 -16.34
C TRP A 237 0.19 -7.40 -15.02
N VAL A 238 -1.10 -7.06 -15.02
CA VAL A 238 -1.88 -6.93 -13.78
C VAL A 238 -2.43 -8.27 -13.30
N TRP A 239 -2.91 -9.14 -14.23
CA TRP A 239 -3.60 -10.37 -13.87
C TRP A 239 -2.79 -11.62 -14.15
N ALA A 240 -2.34 -11.82 -15.38
CA ALA A 240 -1.60 -13.03 -15.74
C ALA A 240 -0.29 -13.16 -14.95
N PHE A 241 0.43 -12.05 -14.79
CA PHE A 241 1.61 -12.01 -13.94
C PHE A 241 1.26 -12.24 -12.46
N ALA A 242 0.19 -11.61 -11.94
CA ALA A 242 -0.19 -11.77 -10.54
C ALA A 242 -0.49 -13.23 -10.18
N VAL A 243 -1.16 -13.97 -11.06
CA VAL A 243 -1.40 -15.42 -10.87
C VAL A 243 -0.07 -16.16 -10.79
N ARG A 244 0.83 -15.98 -11.75
CA ARG A 244 2.17 -16.61 -11.75
C ARG A 244 2.99 -16.21 -10.52
N TYR A 245 2.88 -14.98 -10.10
CA TYR A 245 3.56 -14.47 -8.91
C TYR A 245 3.05 -15.13 -7.62
N VAL A 246 1.75 -15.43 -7.51
CA VAL A 246 1.15 -16.14 -6.37
C VAL A 246 1.47 -17.63 -6.42
N GLU A 247 1.40 -18.26 -7.59
CA GLU A 247 1.69 -19.69 -7.81
C GLU A 247 3.17 -20.04 -7.64
N SER A 248 4.05 -19.04 -7.63
CA SER A 248 5.46 -19.28 -7.45
C SER A 248 5.74 -19.90 -6.08
N GLU A 249 6.43 -21.02 -6.10
CA GLU A 249 6.74 -21.85 -4.93
C GLU A 249 7.43 -21.01 -3.84
N THR A 250 6.86 -21.00 -2.65
CA THR A 250 7.48 -20.50 -1.44
C THR A 250 7.70 -21.68 -0.48
N THR A 251 8.91 -21.82 0.05
CA THR A 251 9.17 -22.87 1.03
C THR A 251 8.43 -22.59 2.34
N VAL A 252 7.95 -23.66 3.01
CA VAL A 252 7.31 -23.53 4.33
C VAL A 252 8.20 -22.79 5.32
N LEU A 253 9.51 -23.06 5.29
CA LEU A 253 10.48 -22.39 6.14
C LEU A 253 10.52 -20.86 5.89
N TYR A 254 10.47 -20.44 4.63
CA TYR A 254 10.40 -19.01 4.30
C TYR A 254 9.11 -18.36 4.82
N VAL A 255 7.97 -19.00 4.62
CA VAL A 255 6.66 -18.53 5.14
C VAL A 255 6.71 -18.38 6.66
N LEU A 256 7.20 -19.40 7.39
CA LEU A 256 7.35 -19.36 8.84
C LEU A 256 8.30 -18.24 9.28
N LYS A 257 9.45 -18.09 8.61
CA LYS A 257 10.39 -16.99 8.88
C LYS A 257 9.70 -15.63 8.69
N ARG A 258 8.94 -15.43 7.63
CA ARG A 258 8.22 -14.16 7.37
C ARG A 258 7.11 -13.92 8.38
N LEU A 259 6.37 -14.95 8.77
CA LEU A 259 5.37 -14.87 9.84
C LEU A 259 6.00 -14.37 11.15
N VAL A 260 7.15 -14.90 11.54
CA VAL A 260 7.81 -14.49 12.78
C VAL A 260 8.46 -13.11 12.64
N THR A 261 9.23 -12.85 11.57
CA THR A 261 10.07 -11.64 11.46
C THR A 261 9.32 -10.39 11.02
N VAL A 262 8.20 -10.54 10.33
CA VAL A 262 7.40 -9.39 9.86
C VAL A 262 6.04 -9.37 10.51
N HIS A 263 5.25 -10.45 10.35
CA HIS A 263 3.88 -10.47 10.83
C HIS A 263 3.80 -10.31 12.36
N LEU A 264 4.55 -11.12 13.11
CA LEU A 264 4.61 -10.98 14.57
C LEU A 264 5.18 -9.61 14.99
N ALA A 265 6.19 -9.09 14.29
CA ALA A 265 6.75 -7.77 14.59
C ALA A 265 5.72 -6.64 14.42
N VAL A 266 4.90 -6.68 13.37
CA VAL A 266 3.77 -5.73 13.22
C VAL A 266 2.75 -5.92 14.32
N MET A 267 2.39 -7.17 14.64
CA MET A 267 1.46 -7.49 15.73
C MET A 267 1.93 -6.92 17.08
N LEU A 268 3.23 -7.05 17.37
CA LEU A 268 3.81 -6.50 18.61
C LEU A 268 3.85 -4.96 18.58
N ALA A 269 4.22 -4.35 17.46
CA ALA A 269 4.23 -2.89 17.33
C ALA A 269 2.82 -2.28 17.49
N TRP A 270 1.79 -3.01 17.07
CA TRP A 270 0.39 -2.64 17.23
C TRP A 270 -0.31 -3.37 18.39
N GLY A 271 0.45 -3.93 19.33
CA GLY A 271 -0.06 -4.80 20.39
C GLY A 271 -1.18 -4.19 21.21
N LEU A 272 -1.11 -2.89 21.51
CA LEU A 272 -2.16 -2.18 22.22
C LEU A 272 -3.45 -2.12 21.41
N LEU A 273 -3.36 -1.86 20.10
CA LEU A 273 -4.50 -1.79 19.21
C LEU A 273 -5.16 -3.17 19.07
N TRP A 274 -4.35 -4.22 18.95
CA TRP A 274 -4.82 -5.61 18.91
C TRP A 274 -5.47 -6.02 20.23
N TYR A 275 -4.89 -5.66 21.37
CA TYR A 275 -5.46 -5.95 22.67
C TYR A 275 -6.89 -5.43 22.82
N PHE A 276 -7.10 -4.13 22.56
CA PHE A 276 -8.44 -3.52 22.65
C PHE A 276 -9.37 -4.00 21.53
N GLY A 277 -8.86 -4.23 20.32
CA GLY A 277 -9.65 -4.77 19.21
C GLY A 277 -10.18 -6.18 19.50
N ILE A 278 -9.31 -7.07 19.97
CA ILE A 278 -9.70 -8.44 20.36
C ILE A 278 -10.65 -8.40 21.55
N TRP A 279 -10.42 -7.54 22.53
CA TRP A 279 -11.35 -7.35 23.64
C TRP A 279 -12.75 -6.98 23.13
N GLN A 280 -12.85 -6.02 22.19
CA GLN A 280 -14.13 -5.66 21.60
C GLN A 280 -14.80 -6.85 20.90
N VAL A 281 -14.05 -7.62 20.09
CA VAL A 281 -14.58 -8.82 19.40
C VAL A 281 -15.10 -9.83 20.41
N ILE A 282 -14.35 -10.11 21.49
CA ILE A 282 -14.77 -11.03 22.54
C ILE A 282 -16.08 -10.55 23.19
N GLU A 283 -16.23 -9.26 23.50
CA GLU A 283 -17.46 -8.73 24.07
C GLU A 283 -18.66 -8.85 23.13
N ILE A 284 -18.44 -8.62 21.82
CA ILE A 284 -19.49 -8.85 20.80
C ILE A 284 -19.91 -10.32 20.79
N LEU A 285 -18.95 -11.26 20.75
CA LEU A 285 -19.22 -12.71 20.76
C LEU A 285 -19.92 -13.16 22.05
N ARG A 286 -19.53 -12.62 23.21
CA ARG A 286 -20.22 -12.87 24.49
C ARG A 286 -21.66 -12.38 24.48
N SER A 287 -21.92 -11.22 23.87
CA SER A 287 -23.27 -10.67 23.72
C SER A 287 -24.15 -11.56 22.86
N PHE A 288 -23.63 -12.11 21.76
CA PHE A 288 -24.35 -13.13 20.96
C PHE A 288 -24.70 -14.37 21.78
N ARG A 289 -23.75 -14.91 22.57
CA ARG A 289 -24.00 -16.07 23.45
C ARG A 289 -25.07 -15.78 24.51
N ARG A 290 -25.10 -14.58 25.05
CA ARG A 290 -26.06 -14.14 26.05
C ARG A 290 -27.43 -13.74 25.44
N ARG A 291 -27.56 -13.82 24.12
CA ARG A 291 -28.76 -13.36 23.38
C ARG A 291 -29.14 -11.90 23.68
N THR A 292 -28.16 -11.08 24.05
CA THR A 292 -28.35 -9.63 24.19
C THR A 292 -28.29 -8.98 22.82
N ALA A 293 -29.02 -7.85 22.65
CA ALA A 293 -29.01 -7.11 21.39
C ALA A 293 -27.58 -6.63 21.05
N VAL A 294 -27.07 -7.08 19.91
CA VAL A 294 -25.80 -6.59 19.35
C VAL A 294 -26.16 -5.67 18.19
N PRO A 295 -25.66 -4.43 18.16
CA PRO A 295 -25.81 -3.60 16.98
C PRO A 295 -25.23 -4.34 15.76
N THR A 296 -26.02 -4.46 14.70
CA THR A 296 -25.67 -5.26 13.54
C THR A 296 -24.40 -4.76 12.85
N GLU A 297 -24.13 -3.44 12.88
CA GLU A 297 -22.93 -2.82 12.31
C GLU A 297 -21.61 -3.35 12.92
N GLN A 298 -21.67 -3.91 14.14
CA GLN A 298 -20.49 -4.55 14.75
C GLN A 298 -20.06 -5.81 13.95
N VAL A 299 -21.00 -6.52 13.36
CA VAL A 299 -20.71 -7.68 12.51
C VAL A 299 -20.00 -7.26 11.23
N LEU A 300 -20.43 -6.14 10.62
CA LEU A 300 -19.73 -5.58 9.47
C LEU A 300 -18.27 -5.28 9.79
N LEU A 301 -17.98 -4.69 10.96
CA LEU A 301 -16.60 -4.39 11.37
C LEU A 301 -15.75 -5.64 11.56
N ILE A 302 -16.34 -6.71 12.13
CA ILE A 302 -15.64 -8.00 12.28
C ILE A 302 -15.39 -8.62 10.91
N LEU A 303 -16.37 -8.65 10.03
CA LEU A 303 -16.19 -9.17 8.67
C LEU A 303 -15.15 -8.39 7.88
N TRP A 304 -15.18 -7.05 7.99
CA TRP A 304 -14.17 -6.20 7.35
C TRP A 304 -12.78 -6.47 7.90
N LEU A 305 -12.63 -6.58 9.23
CA LEU A 305 -11.33 -6.93 9.84
C LEU A 305 -10.84 -8.30 9.39
N VAL A 306 -11.70 -9.33 9.47
CA VAL A 306 -11.33 -10.71 9.14
C VAL A 306 -10.93 -10.84 7.66
N LEU A 307 -11.72 -10.31 6.74
CA LEU A 307 -11.43 -10.42 5.31
C LEU A 307 -10.20 -9.56 4.92
N SER A 308 -10.03 -8.36 5.51
CA SER A 308 -8.81 -7.58 5.31
C SER A 308 -7.57 -8.32 5.84
N TYR A 309 -7.70 -9.00 6.99
CA TYR A 309 -6.62 -9.80 7.56
C TYR A 309 -6.30 -11.01 6.68
N MET A 310 -7.30 -11.72 6.17
CA MET A 310 -7.11 -12.82 5.20
C MET A 310 -6.40 -12.33 3.93
N GLY A 311 -6.66 -11.10 3.48
CA GLY A 311 -5.99 -10.48 2.35
C GLY A 311 -4.47 -10.34 2.52
N ILE A 312 -3.95 -10.30 3.76
CA ILE A 312 -2.49 -10.26 4.03
C ILE A 312 -1.82 -11.58 3.65
N PHE A 313 -2.55 -12.69 3.70
CA PHE A 313 -2.01 -14.02 3.41
C PHE A 313 -1.91 -14.33 1.90
N ILE A 314 -2.46 -13.48 1.04
CA ILE A 314 -2.35 -13.67 -0.40
C ILE A 314 -0.88 -13.65 -0.82
N GLY A 315 -0.42 -14.74 -1.43
CA GLY A 315 0.97 -14.92 -1.88
C GLY A 315 1.98 -15.26 -0.78
N TRP A 316 1.56 -15.41 0.50
CA TRP A 316 2.35 -15.91 1.63
C TRP A 316 3.68 -15.16 1.91
N ARG A 317 3.78 -13.87 1.54
CA ARG A 317 5.03 -13.08 1.62
C ARG A 317 5.06 -12.07 2.76
N PHE A 318 3.90 -11.68 3.27
CA PHE A 318 3.72 -10.79 4.42
C PHE A 318 4.58 -9.51 4.36
N PRO A 319 4.53 -8.68 3.30
CA PRO A 319 5.15 -7.36 3.37
C PRO A 319 4.52 -6.55 4.50
N GLY A 320 5.34 -5.74 5.19
CA GLY A 320 4.85 -5.00 6.36
C GLY A 320 3.69 -4.06 6.04
N HIS A 321 3.75 -3.38 4.89
CA HIS A 321 2.70 -2.46 4.44
C HIS A 321 1.35 -3.14 4.14
N TYR A 322 1.30 -4.46 3.87
CA TYR A 322 0.02 -5.17 3.69
C TYR A 322 -0.87 -5.12 4.93
N HIS A 323 -0.27 -4.99 6.13
CA HIS A 323 -1.00 -4.89 7.37
C HIS A 323 -1.77 -3.58 7.52
N LEU A 324 -1.41 -2.53 6.75
CA LEU A 324 -2.14 -1.25 6.76
C LEU A 324 -3.63 -1.40 6.40
N ALA A 325 -3.98 -2.44 5.65
CA ALA A 325 -5.38 -2.72 5.27
C ALA A 325 -6.28 -3.06 6.47
N VAL A 326 -5.73 -3.60 7.56
CA VAL A 326 -6.50 -3.95 8.77
C VAL A 326 -6.64 -2.79 9.74
N LEU A 327 -5.85 -1.73 9.59
CA LEU A 327 -5.85 -0.59 10.54
C LEU A 327 -7.21 0.09 10.69
N PRO A 328 -7.96 0.41 9.61
CA PRO A 328 -9.25 1.08 9.76
C PRO A 328 -10.24 0.28 10.62
N PRO A 329 -10.62 -0.99 10.30
CA PRO A 329 -11.55 -1.74 11.12
C PRO A 329 -11.02 -2.04 12.52
N LEU A 330 -9.73 -2.35 12.66
CA LEU A 330 -9.10 -2.61 13.95
C LEU A 330 -9.13 -1.38 14.86
N SER A 331 -8.83 -0.18 14.31
CA SER A 331 -8.87 1.07 15.05
C SER A 331 -10.27 1.41 15.54
N ILE A 332 -11.32 1.08 14.76
CA ILE A 332 -12.71 1.31 15.14
C ILE A 332 -13.09 0.39 16.31
N LEU A 333 -12.81 -0.91 16.19
CA LEU A 333 -13.07 -1.88 17.26
C LEU A 333 -12.29 -1.54 18.55
N ALA A 334 -11.00 -1.23 18.43
CA ALA A 334 -10.16 -0.85 19.55
C ALA A 334 -10.62 0.43 20.21
N GLY A 335 -11.04 1.44 19.43
CA GLY A 335 -11.54 2.72 19.93
C GLY A 335 -12.80 2.57 20.79
N GLN A 336 -13.70 1.64 20.43
CA GLN A 336 -14.89 1.33 21.22
C GLN A 336 -14.54 0.69 22.58
N ALA A 337 -13.65 -0.32 22.58
CA ALA A 337 -13.21 -0.96 23.83
C ALA A 337 -12.46 0.04 24.72
N PHE A 338 -11.58 0.86 24.12
CA PHE A 338 -10.80 1.86 24.86
C PHE A 338 -11.70 2.97 25.43
N SER A 339 -12.75 3.39 24.72
CA SER A 339 -13.74 4.36 25.24
C SER A 339 -14.42 3.83 26.51
N ARG A 340 -14.86 2.55 26.50
CA ARG A 340 -15.45 1.92 27.68
C ARG A 340 -14.45 1.81 28.84
N PHE A 341 -13.23 1.40 28.55
CA PHE A 341 -12.16 1.29 29.53
C PHE A 341 -11.89 2.64 30.24
N VAL A 342 -11.83 3.74 29.48
CA VAL A 342 -11.66 5.09 30.05
C VAL A 342 -12.88 5.52 30.88
N ALA A 343 -14.10 5.20 30.39
CA ALA A 343 -15.32 5.51 31.13
C ALA A 343 -15.41 4.77 32.47
N GLU A 344 -15.01 3.50 32.52
CA GLU A 344 -14.96 2.69 33.73
C GLU A 344 -13.95 3.27 34.75
N GLN A 345 -12.76 3.64 34.30
CA GLN A 345 -11.78 4.30 35.16
C GLN A 345 -12.25 5.60 35.78
N ARG A 346 -13.10 6.37 35.05
CA ARG A 346 -13.69 7.60 35.60
C ARG A 346 -14.74 7.32 36.64
N ARG A 347 -15.49 6.21 36.51
CA ARG A 347 -16.54 5.80 37.48
C ARG A 347 -15.97 5.23 38.78
N SER A 348 -14.85 4.51 38.66
CA SER A 348 -14.18 3.85 39.81
C SER A 348 -12.70 4.22 39.85
N PRO A 349 -12.33 5.43 40.26
CA PRO A 349 -10.95 5.85 40.31
C PRO A 349 -10.17 5.09 41.35
N GLN A 350 -9.06 4.45 40.95
CA GLN A 350 -8.16 3.70 41.83
C GLN A 350 -6.69 4.12 41.56
N PRO A 351 -5.82 4.13 42.58
CA PRO A 351 -4.41 4.53 42.43
C PRO A 351 -3.65 3.76 41.35
N ARG A 352 -3.97 2.48 41.16
CA ARG A 352 -3.36 1.61 40.13
C ARG A 352 -3.58 2.12 38.71
N TRP A 353 -4.67 2.88 38.46
CA TRP A 353 -4.98 3.38 37.11
C TRP A 353 -3.93 4.35 36.57
N ARG A 354 -3.18 5.05 37.43
CA ARG A 354 -2.07 5.90 36.97
C ARG A 354 -0.99 5.12 36.27
N TRP A 355 -0.63 3.97 36.82
CA TRP A 355 0.42 3.08 36.26
C TRP A 355 -0.07 2.37 35.01
N ILE A 356 -1.32 1.93 34.97
CA ILE A 356 -1.93 1.33 33.79
C ILE A 356 -1.99 2.35 32.63
N ARG A 357 -2.39 3.60 32.92
CA ARG A 357 -2.37 4.67 31.92
C ARG A 357 -0.95 4.95 31.41
N ALA A 358 0.02 5.03 32.30
CA ALA A 358 1.42 5.21 31.90
C ALA A 358 1.91 4.07 31.01
N GLY A 359 1.57 2.82 31.35
CA GLY A 359 1.88 1.65 30.53
C GLY A 359 1.22 1.71 29.13
N ILE A 360 -0.05 2.10 29.06
CA ILE A 360 -0.78 2.28 27.78
C ILE A 360 -0.14 3.36 26.93
N ILE A 361 0.17 4.52 27.54
CA ILE A 361 0.85 5.62 26.82
C ILE A 361 2.23 5.16 26.34
N GLY A 362 3.00 4.47 27.19
CA GLY A 362 4.30 3.93 26.80
C GLY A 362 4.21 2.91 25.64
N ALA A 363 3.26 1.99 25.73
CA ALA A 363 3.05 0.96 24.70
C ALA A 363 2.64 1.55 23.33
N ALA A 364 1.95 2.70 23.31
CA ALA A 364 1.64 3.41 22.07
C ALA A 364 2.80 4.30 21.61
N ALA A 365 3.44 5.03 22.53
CA ALA A 365 4.45 6.03 22.21
C ALA A 365 5.79 5.39 21.80
N VAL A 366 6.23 4.32 22.47
CA VAL A 366 7.57 3.74 22.22
C VAL A 366 7.74 3.28 20.77
N PRO A 367 6.87 2.42 20.20
CA PRO A 367 7.02 2.04 18.80
C PRO A 367 6.95 3.26 17.86
N THR A 368 6.02 4.17 18.12
CA THR A 368 5.84 5.37 17.29
C THR A 368 7.09 6.24 17.28
N ILE A 369 7.70 6.52 18.45
CA ILE A 369 8.92 7.33 18.56
C ILE A 369 10.11 6.61 17.93
N VAL A 370 10.28 5.31 18.20
CA VAL A 370 11.38 4.52 17.63
C VAL A 370 11.36 4.56 16.11
N PHE A 371 10.20 4.35 15.51
CA PHE A 371 10.09 4.35 14.05
C PHE A 371 10.09 5.77 13.46
N PHE A 372 9.60 6.78 14.18
CA PHE A 372 9.74 8.19 13.80
C PHE A 372 11.22 8.60 13.71
N VAL A 373 12.02 8.28 14.72
CA VAL A 373 13.47 8.51 14.69
C VAL A 373 14.13 7.67 13.59
N GLY A 374 13.74 6.41 13.45
CA GLY A 374 14.22 5.51 12.40
C GLY A 374 14.00 6.04 10.98
N ALA A 375 12.98 6.89 10.76
CA ALA A 375 12.74 7.51 9.46
C ALA A 375 13.89 8.40 8.98
N PHE A 376 14.59 9.07 9.90
CA PHE A 376 15.75 9.88 9.56
C PHE A 376 16.98 9.02 9.19
N VAL A 377 17.09 7.81 9.76
CA VAL A 377 18.15 6.85 9.41
C VAL A 377 17.93 6.31 7.99
N VAL A 378 16.71 5.96 7.63
CA VAL A 378 16.37 5.51 6.27
C VAL A 378 16.67 6.59 5.25
N ARG A 379 16.42 7.86 5.57
CA ARG A 379 16.77 9.00 4.73
C ARG A 379 18.27 9.07 4.43
N THR A 380 19.12 8.88 5.43
CA THR A 380 20.59 8.92 5.21
C THR A 380 21.06 7.84 4.24
N GLN A 381 20.45 6.64 4.29
CA GLN A 381 20.76 5.58 3.33
C GLN A 381 20.41 5.95 1.88
N THR A 382 19.36 6.74 1.68
CA THR A 382 18.97 7.24 0.35
C THR A 382 20.04 8.19 -0.21
N LEU A 383 20.70 8.97 0.64
CA LEU A 383 21.77 9.91 0.23
C LEU A 383 23.03 9.19 -0.28
N ASN A 384 23.23 7.92 0.03
CA ASN A 384 24.36 7.12 -0.46
C ASN A 384 24.35 6.92 -1.99
N PHE A 385 23.25 7.24 -2.67
CA PHE A 385 23.17 7.18 -4.13
C PHE A 385 23.61 8.49 -4.81
N LEU A 386 23.80 9.58 -4.06
CA LEU A 386 24.12 10.88 -4.62
C LEU A 386 25.41 10.91 -5.47
N PRO A 387 26.52 10.23 -5.10
CA PRO A 387 27.74 10.25 -5.94
C PRO A 387 27.49 9.70 -7.35
N ILE A 388 26.72 8.60 -7.45
CA ILE A 388 26.37 8.00 -8.76
C ILE A 388 25.40 8.91 -9.51
N VAL A 389 24.41 9.49 -8.83
CA VAL A 389 23.47 10.43 -9.44
C VAL A 389 24.19 11.63 -10.02
N GLN A 390 25.15 12.21 -9.27
CA GLN A 390 25.97 13.32 -9.74
C GLN A 390 26.80 12.92 -10.98
N HIS A 391 27.38 11.73 -10.99
CA HIS A 391 28.11 11.21 -12.15
C HIS A 391 27.17 11.06 -13.35
N ILE A 392 25.99 10.42 -13.19
CA ILE A 392 25.00 10.28 -14.27
C ILE A 392 24.62 11.65 -14.84
N VAL A 393 24.33 12.63 -13.98
CA VAL A 393 23.91 13.97 -14.42
C VAL A 393 25.03 14.68 -15.16
N LYS A 394 26.29 14.56 -14.69
CA LYS A 394 27.47 15.16 -15.33
C LYS A 394 27.77 14.57 -16.70
N GLU A 395 27.65 13.24 -16.82
CA GLU A 395 28.13 12.48 -17.99
C GLU A 395 27.01 12.21 -19.03
N THR A 396 25.79 12.67 -18.78
CA THR A 396 24.65 12.49 -19.69
C THR A 396 23.83 13.77 -19.80
N THR A 397 23.05 13.88 -20.89
CA THR A 397 22.07 14.95 -21.10
C THR A 397 20.66 14.52 -20.66
N PRO A 398 19.71 15.44 -20.47
CA PRO A 398 18.31 15.08 -20.16
C PRO A 398 17.61 14.23 -21.25
N LYS A 399 18.15 14.18 -22.47
CA LYS A 399 17.61 13.38 -23.58
C LYS A 399 18.14 11.94 -23.56
N ASP A 400 19.28 11.71 -22.90
CA ASP A 400 19.89 10.39 -22.83
C ASP A 400 19.07 9.45 -21.95
N ARG A 401 19.13 8.17 -22.30
CA ARG A 401 18.55 7.09 -21.52
C ARG A 401 19.65 6.34 -20.80
N ILE A 402 19.32 5.82 -19.62
CA ILE A 402 20.22 4.97 -18.84
C ILE A 402 19.56 3.62 -18.57
N PHE A 403 20.38 2.63 -18.26
CA PHE A 403 19.92 1.33 -17.83
C PHE A 403 20.55 0.95 -16.49
N VAL A 404 19.72 0.57 -15.52
CA VAL A 404 20.17 0.13 -14.19
C VAL A 404 19.92 -1.35 -14.07
N TRP A 405 20.99 -2.14 -14.07
CA TRP A 405 20.90 -3.59 -13.84
C TRP A 405 20.71 -3.84 -12.36
N GLY A 406 19.50 -4.20 -11.98
CA GLY A 406 19.11 -4.40 -10.59
C GLY A 406 17.74 -3.80 -10.27
N SER A 407 17.57 -3.33 -9.04
CA SER A 407 16.34 -2.74 -8.52
C SER A 407 16.68 -1.45 -7.74
N CYS A 408 17.03 -0.38 -8.47
CA CYS A 408 17.43 0.88 -7.88
C CYS A 408 16.78 2.08 -8.62
N PRO A 409 15.45 2.28 -8.44
CA PRO A 409 14.70 3.37 -9.08
C PRO A 409 15.19 4.75 -8.65
N GLN A 410 15.90 4.86 -7.52
CA GLN A 410 16.50 6.11 -7.02
C GLN A 410 17.39 6.76 -8.07
N LEU A 411 18.14 5.97 -8.82
CA LEU A 411 19.06 6.50 -9.84
C LEU A 411 18.32 7.21 -10.98
N TYR A 412 17.19 6.66 -11.42
CA TYR A 412 16.34 7.32 -12.41
C TYR A 412 15.66 8.57 -11.84
N SER A 413 15.03 8.42 -10.66
CA SER A 413 14.27 9.51 -10.04
C SER A 413 15.13 10.73 -9.71
N PHE A 414 16.32 10.52 -9.15
CA PHE A 414 17.19 11.63 -8.75
C PHE A 414 18.03 12.19 -9.90
N SER A 415 18.39 11.38 -10.90
CA SER A 415 19.09 11.89 -12.09
C SER A 415 18.15 12.54 -13.10
N GLY A 416 16.85 12.23 -13.04
CA GLY A 416 15.87 12.68 -14.03
C GLY A 416 16.09 12.07 -15.42
N ARG A 417 16.84 10.96 -15.52
CA ARG A 417 17.07 10.27 -16.80
C ARG A 417 15.99 9.26 -17.10
N ARG A 418 15.68 9.08 -18.38
CA ARG A 418 14.70 8.10 -18.84
C ARG A 418 15.28 6.70 -18.83
N MET A 419 14.41 5.70 -18.69
CA MET A 419 14.78 4.30 -18.87
C MET A 419 15.08 3.99 -20.33
N ALA A 420 16.08 3.14 -20.57
CA ALA A 420 16.36 2.59 -21.91
C ALA A 420 15.35 1.52 -22.32
N THR A 421 14.82 0.77 -21.35
CA THR A 421 13.85 -0.31 -21.58
C THR A 421 12.59 -0.09 -20.76
N ARG A 422 11.49 -0.78 -21.10
CA ARG A 422 10.22 -0.72 -20.34
C ARG A 422 10.33 -1.27 -18.92
N PHE A 423 11.38 -1.99 -18.58
CA PHE A 423 11.57 -2.64 -17.31
C PHE A 423 12.21 -1.72 -16.29
N VAL A 424 11.41 -1.12 -15.40
CA VAL A 424 11.90 -0.27 -14.29
C VAL A 424 12.75 -1.08 -13.31
N SER A 425 12.42 -2.37 -13.16
CA SER A 425 13.15 -3.34 -12.35
C SER A 425 13.53 -4.55 -13.18
N CYS A 426 14.77 -4.99 -13.09
CA CYS A 426 15.23 -6.22 -13.72
C CYS A 426 14.63 -7.48 -13.09
N SER A 427 13.87 -7.35 -12.00
CA SER A 427 13.12 -8.46 -11.39
C SER A 427 12.20 -9.16 -12.39
N HIS A 428 11.61 -8.41 -13.33
CA HIS A 428 10.74 -8.96 -14.37
C HIS A 428 11.50 -9.74 -15.45
N LEU A 429 12.82 -9.51 -15.58
CA LEU A 429 13.70 -10.22 -16.53
C LEU A 429 14.26 -11.53 -15.96
N VAL A 430 14.51 -11.55 -14.65
CA VAL A 430 15.20 -12.67 -14.00
C VAL A 430 14.30 -13.53 -13.12
N GLY A 431 13.05 -13.11 -12.88
CA GLY A 431 12.13 -13.75 -11.94
C GLY A 431 12.55 -13.63 -10.48
N ALA A 432 13.54 -12.78 -10.18
CA ALA A 432 14.11 -12.57 -8.87
C ALA A 432 13.46 -11.37 -8.19
N TYR A 433 12.78 -11.60 -7.07
CA TYR A 433 12.12 -10.55 -6.28
C TYR A 433 12.69 -10.52 -4.87
N ALA A 434 12.92 -9.33 -4.31
CA ALA A 434 13.50 -9.13 -2.98
C ALA A 434 12.77 -9.87 -1.84
N SER A 435 11.51 -10.21 -2.05
CA SER A 435 10.69 -10.98 -1.11
C SER A 435 10.76 -12.49 -1.29
N ARG A 436 11.64 -13.02 -2.15
CA ARG A 436 11.81 -14.46 -2.40
C ARG A 436 13.12 -15.00 -1.83
N PRO A 437 13.18 -16.29 -1.42
CA PRO A 437 14.42 -16.98 -1.13
C PRO A 437 15.33 -16.99 -2.38
N ARG A 438 16.66 -16.89 -2.17
CA ARG A 438 17.65 -16.88 -3.24
C ARG A 438 17.63 -18.12 -4.13
N GLU A 439 17.30 -19.28 -3.55
CA GLU A 439 17.31 -20.58 -4.23
C GLU A 439 16.13 -20.77 -5.22
N GLU A 440 15.04 -19.99 -5.04
CA GLU A 440 13.83 -20.10 -5.86
C GLU A 440 13.82 -19.13 -7.06
N THR A 441 14.76 -18.20 -7.13
CA THR A 441 14.76 -17.12 -8.12
C THR A 441 15.07 -17.58 -9.56
N ASP A 442 15.51 -18.81 -9.76
CA ASP A 442 16.11 -19.24 -11.03
C ASP A 442 15.23 -20.18 -11.88
N LYS A 443 14.03 -20.48 -11.45
CA LYS A 443 13.20 -21.49 -12.17
C LYS A 443 12.38 -20.92 -13.34
N GLY A 444 12.49 -19.62 -13.66
CA GLY A 444 11.79 -19.00 -14.81
C GLY A 444 10.25 -19.07 -14.78
N LYS A 445 9.66 -19.78 -13.82
CA LYS A 445 8.20 -20.02 -13.73
C LYS A 445 7.37 -18.74 -13.57
N SER A 446 7.98 -17.68 -13.03
CA SER A 446 7.31 -16.39 -12.82
C SER A 446 7.52 -15.40 -13.95
N LEU A 447 8.33 -15.73 -14.96
CA LEU A 447 8.54 -14.86 -16.10
C LEU A 447 7.35 -14.96 -17.06
N LEU A 448 6.94 -13.82 -17.60
CA LEU A 448 6.05 -13.82 -18.75
C LEU A 448 6.82 -14.24 -19.99
N PRO A 449 6.23 -15.05 -20.88
CA PRO A 449 6.84 -15.35 -22.17
C PRO A 449 7.10 -14.09 -22.97
N GLY A 450 8.20 -14.06 -23.73
CA GLY A 450 8.54 -12.90 -24.57
C GLY A 450 9.21 -11.73 -23.82
N THR A 451 9.50 -11.86 -22.52
CA THR A 451 10.06 -10.76 -21.73
C THR A 451 11.46 -10.33 -22.20
N TRP A 452 12.32 -11.30 -22.57
CA TRP A 452 13.65 -11.00 -23.08
C TRP A 452 13.63 -10.45 -24.50
N GLU A 453 12.69 -10.88 -25.33
CA GLU A 453 12.46 -10.35 -26.68
C GLU A 453 11.98 -8.90 -26.60
N MET A 454 11.09 -8.58 -25.65
CA MET A 454 10.68 -7.20 -25.40
C MET A 454 11.86 -6.34 -24.93
N PHE A 455 12.70 -6.88 -24.06
CA PHE A 455 13.90 -6.18 -23.57
C PHE A 455 14.88 -5.90 -24.72
N GLN A 456 15.14 -6.88 -25.58
CA GLN A 456 16.03 -6.73 -26.73
C GLN A 456 15.50 -5.65 -27.70
N ALA A 457 14.22 -5.70 -28.04
CA ALA A 457 13.61 -4.70 -28.92
C ALA A 457 13.70 -3.27 -28.34
N ASP A 458 13.48 -3.12 -27.01
CA ASP A 458 13.62 -1.81 -26.36
C ASP A 458 15.06 -1.30 -26.38
N TRP A 459 16.05 -2.19 -26.15
CA TRP A 459 17.46 -1.86 -26.14
C TRP A 459 17.97 -1.46 -27.52
N GLU A 460 17.59 -2.18 -28.57
CA GLU A 460 17.92 -1.85 -29.97
C GLU A 460 17.33 -0.52 -30.39
N ALA A 461 16.09 -0.23 -29.96
CA ALA A 461 15.43 1.04 -30.26
C ALA A 461 16.02 2.22 -29.46
N HIS A 462 16.49 1.97 -28.23
CA HIS A 462 16.95 3.00 -27.31
C HIS A 462 18.16 2.56 -26.50
N PRO A 463 19.32 2.33 -27.14
CA PRO A 463 20.52 1.90 -26.44
C PRO A 463 20.93 2.92 -25.36
N PRO A 464 21.19 2.48 -24.11
CA PRO A 464 21.51 3.38 -23.02
C PRO A 464 22.87 4.07 -23.19
N ALA A 465 22.95 5.35 -22.84
CA ALA A 465 24.23 6.05 -22.80
C ALA A 465 25.15 5.53 -21.68
N LEU A 466 24.54 5.19 -20.54
CA LEU A 466 25.21 4.56 -19.40
C LEU A 466 24.45 3.34 -18.91
N ILE A 467 25.22 2.32 -18.50
CA ILE A 467 24.70 1.15 -17.76
C ILE A 467 25.27 1.22 -16.35
N ILE A 468 24.43 1.07 -15.33
CA ILE A 468 24.83 1.02 -13.93
C ILE A 468 24.56 -0.38 -13.40
N ASP A 469 25.62 -1.12 -13.07
CA ASP A 469 25.53 -2.48 -12.55
C ASP A 469 25.47 -2.49 -11.02
N MET A 470 24.30 -2.86 -10.49
CA MET A 470 24.08 -2.98 -9.05
C MET A 470 24.40 -4.39 -8.52
N SER A 471 24.68 -5.37 -9.40
CA SER A 471 24.95 -6.75 -8.98
C SER A 471 26.27 -6.88 -8.19
N THR A 472 27.18 -5.95 -8.37
CA THR A 472 28.49 -5.94 -7.71
C THR A 472 28.42 -5.62 -6.20
N VAL A 473 27.37 -4.97 -5.72
CA VAL A 473 27.23 -4.52 -4.32
C VAL A 473 25.98 -5.02 -3.62
N ASP A 474 24.94 -5.35 -4.36
CA ASP A 474 23.69 -5.84 -3.80
C ASP A 474 23.74 -7.37 -3.67
N ARG A 475 23.68 -7.86 -2.41
CA ARG A 475 23.72 -9.31 -2.12
C ARG A 475 22.62 -10.11 -2.83
N PHE A 476 21.48 -9.52 -3.11
CA PHE A 476 20.40 -10.14 -3.83
C PHE A 476 20.74 -10.28 -5.31
N TRP A 477 21.27 -9.19 -5.91
CA TRP A 477 21.63 -9.14 -7.31
C TRP A 477 22.97 -9.81 -7.64
N ALA A 478 23.81 -10.07 -6.65
CA ALA A 478 25.09 -10.76 -6.84
C ALA A 478 24.96 -12.18 -7.46
N ALA A 479 23.81 -12.81 -7.29
CA ALA A 479 23.49 -14.08 -7.96
C ALA A 479 23.10 -13.92 -9.45
N HIS A 480 22.92 -12.70 -9.92
CA HIS A 480 22.44 -12.35 -11.25
C HIS A 480 23.37 -11.37 -11.97
N PRO A 481 24.68 -11.66 -12.16
CA PRO A 481 25.56 -10.79 -12.91
C PRO A 481 25.09 -10.68 -14.37
N MET A 482 25.24 -9.51 -15.00
CA MET A 482 24.80 -9.29 -16.39
C MET A 482 25.38 -10.32 -17.37
N ALA A 483 26.63 -10.70 -17.18
CA ALA A 483 27.32 -11.68 -18.03
C ALA A 483 26.69 -13.08 -18.01
N ARG A 484 25.83 -13.39 -17.05
CA ARG A 484 25.05 -14.65 -16.99
C ARG A 484 24.01 -14.75 -18.11
N TYR A 485 23.51 -13.62 -18.60
CA TYR A 485 22.41 -13.56 -19.56
C TYR A 485 22.94 -13.33 -20.97
N PRO A 486 22.70 -14.27 -21.94
CA PRO A 486 23.28 -14.18 -23.28
C PRO A 486 23.00 -12.87 -24.01
N VAL A 487 21.76 -12.36 -23.93
CA VAL A 487 21.35 -11.08 -24.54
C VAL A 487 22.17 -9.90 -24.00
N LEU A 488 22.31 -9.81 -22.66
CA LEU A 488 23.10 -8.75 -22.05
C LEU A 488 24.59 -8.88 -22.36
N ARG A 489 25.12 -10.11 -22.42
CA ARG A 489 26.53 -10.35 -22.78
C ARG A 489 26.84 -9.86 -24.20
N ALA A 490 25.90 -10.04 -25.13
CA ALA A 490 26.06 -9.54 -26.49
C ALA A 490 26.10 -8.00 -26.51
N PHE A 491 25.17 -7.35 -25.82
CA PHE A 491 25.12 -5.91 -25.77
C PHE A 491 26.31 -5.26 -25.04
N LEU A 492 26.84 -5.91 -24.00
CA LEU A 492 28.00 -5.38 -23.27
C LEU A 492 29.25 -5.22 -24.16
N GLY A 493 29.33 -5.94 -25.30
CA GLY A 493 30.39 -5.74 -26.28
C GLY A 493 30.45 -4.33 -26.91
N GLU A 494 29.34 -3.59 -26.86
CA GLU A 494 29.24 -2.19 -27.33
C GLU A 494 29.58 -1.17 -26.25
N TYR A 495 29.99 -1.61 -25.07
CA TYR A 495 30.24 -0.75 -23.90
C TYR A 495 31.62 -1.01 -23.33
N ARG A 496 32.22 0.02 -22.79
CA ARG A 496 33.45 -0.06 -21.97
C ARG A 496 33.17 0.28 -20.54
N VAL A 497 33.91 -0.28 -19.61
CA VAL A 497 33.92 0.17 -18.22
C VAL A 497 34.44 1.60 -18.20
N GLU A 498 33.65 2.53 -17.70
CA GLU A 498 34.02 3.92 -17.55
C GLU A 498 34.65 4.20 -16.18
N THR A 499 33.95 3.75 -15.14
CA THR A 499 34.38 3.98 -13.75
C THR A 499 33.69 3.01 -12.81
N MET A 500 34.14 3.02 -11.54
CA MET A 500 33.46 2.35 -10.42
C MET A 500 33.23 3.36 -9.30
N ILE A 501 31.98 3.48 -8.85
CA ILE A 501 31.59 4.38 -7.75
C ILE A 501 30.93 3.54 -6.64
N ASP A 502 31.47 3.59 -5.44
CA ASP A 502 31.02 2.81 -4.28
C ASP A 502 30.83 1.31 -4.61
N GLY A 503 31.78 0.73 -5.36
CA GLY A 503 31.76 -0.66 -5.78
C GLY A 503 30.77 -1.02 -6.90
N LYS A 504 30.04 -0.05 -7.46
CA LYS A 504 29.10 -0.23 -8.57
C LYS A 504 29.78 0.13 -9.88
N THR A 505 29.76 -0.79 -10.84
CA THR A 505 30.41 -0.60 -12.14
C THR A 505 29.51 0.21 -13.07
N ILE A 506 30.07 1.23 -13.69
CA ILE A 506 29.38 2.08 -14.67
C ILE A 506 30.04 1.85 -16.02
N TYR A 507 29.23 1.51 -17.01
CA TYR A 507 29.65 1.31 -18.38
C TYR A 507 29.13 2.45 -19.26
N ARG A 508 29.99 2.90 -20.20
CA ARG A 508 29.66 3.89 -21.22
C ARG A 508 29.61 3.22 -22.58
N ARG A 509 28.66 3.64 -23.40
CA ARG A 509 28.58 3.21 -24.81
C ARG A 509 29.83 3.69 -25.57
N LEU A 510 30.37 2.82 -26.45
CA LEU A 510 31.52 3.12 -27.31
C LEU A 510 31.18 4.11 -28.42
#